data_b882c71f7bc8719a40b87efc61802883
#
_entry.id   b882c71f7bc8719a40b87efc61802883
#
_cell.length_a   1.000
_cell.length_b   1.000
_cell.length_c   1.000
_cell.angle_alpha   90.00
_cell.angle_beta   90.00
_cell.angle_gamma   90.00
#
_symmetry.space_group_name_H-M   'P 1'
#
loop_
_entity.id
_entity.type
_entity.pdbx_description
1 polymer ?
#
loop_
_entity_poly.entity_id
_entity_poly.type
_entity_poly.pdbx_seq_one_letter_code
_entity_poly.pdbx_strand_id
1 'polypeptide(L)'
;MYGATIGKLGIVGIKLTTNQACCACTPIFIYNKFLFYFLMASKQNFIEQGEGGAQPNISRIKLVNYLFPLPPLKEQQRIVNKLEELIPHIEHYSKVQAELDLLNRNIKEQLKKSILQYAIEGKLVPQDETEGRAEVLLEQIQKEKLKLYEEGKLKKKDLEHSTIFKGEDNKYYEKIGKNVTCIDEEIPFEIPKDWRWCRLGVLTIFLSRGKSPKYSEIKKYPVFAQKCNLKSGKLSLDAAKFLDERTLSKWRDEYKLRNNDILINSTGTGTVGRVGIFSEQILGNYPFIVPDSHISVVRTFSNIDSYYIYYLMCSSIIQQYVEDNLAGSTNQKELYIGVLEKLLLPLPPL
;
A
#
# COMPACT_ATOMS: atom_id res chain seq x y z
N MET A 1 7.05 44.16 -12.22
CA MET A 1 6.71 42.73 -12.00
C MET A 1 7.20 42.35 -10.63
N TYR A 2 6.37 41.66 -9.84
CA TYR A 2 6.63 41.40 -8.42
C TYR A 2 6.63 39.91 -8.10
N GLY A 3 7.52 39.48 -7.21
CA GLY A 3 7.56 38.17 -6.60
C GLY A 3 7.52 37.00 -7.61
N ALA A 4 6.68 36.01 -7.37
CA ALA A 4 6.55 34.79 -8.20
C ALA A 4 6.12 35.05 -9.66
N THR A 5 5.78 36.30 -10.02
CA THR A 5 5.35 36.68 -11.38
C THR A 5 6.45 37.33 -12.21
N ILE A 6 7.65 37.54 -11.65
CA ILE A 6 8.79 38.06 -12.42
C ILE A 6 9.04 37.15 -13.64
N GLY A 7 9.17 37.75 -14.82
CA GLY A 7 9.42 37.01 -16.06
C GLY A 7 8.20 36.32 -16.65
N LYS A 8 6.98 36.46 -16.10
CA LYS A 8 5.75 36.06 -16.82
C LYS A 8 5.48 37.03 -17.99
N LEU A 9 5.20 36.48 -19.12
CA LEU A 9 5.03 37.22 -20.38
C LEU A 9 3.70 36.86 -21.03
N GLY A 10 3.20 37.80 -21.84
CA GLY A 10 2.05 37.57 -22.69
C GLY A 10 2.09 38.56 -23.90
N ILE A 11 1.60 38.12 -25.05
CA ILE A 11 1.36 38.96 -26.20
C ILE A 11 -0.08 39.40 -26.12
N VAL A 12 -0.31 40.73 -26.14
CA VAL A 12 -1.65 41.34 -26.09
C VAL A 12 -2.30 41.30 -27.46
N GLY A 13 -3.49 40.68 -27.57
CA GLY A 13 -4.29 40.60 -28.80
C GLY A 13 -5.50 41.54 -28.82
N ILE A 14 -5.78 42.28 -27.75
CA ILE A 14 -6.92 43.19 -27.59
C ILE A 14 -6.48 44.50 -26.96
N LYS A 15 -7.31 45.55 -27.09
CA LYS A 15 -7.07 46.81 -26.35
C LYS A 15 -7.31 46.58 -24.85
N LEU A 16 -6.32 46.86 -24.01
CA LEU A 16 -6.40 46.78 -22.56
C LEU A 16 -5.48 47.80 -21.90
N THR A 17 -5.69 48.00 -20.62
CA THR A 17 -4.80 48.76 -19.74
C THR A 17 -4.05 47.84 -18.83
N THR A 18 -2.85 48.24 -18.40
CA THR A 18 -2.03 47.49 -17.41
C THR A 18 -1.87 48.33 -16.15
N ASN A 19 -1.70 47.64 -15.01
CA ASN A 19 -1.35 48.26 -13.74
C ASN A 19 0.18 48.45 -13.66
N GLN A 20 0.64 49.10 -12.59
CA GLN A 20 2.06 49.37 -12.35
C GLN A 20 2.92 48.09 -12.17
N ALA A 21 2.31 46.93 -11.92
CA ALA A 21 3.01 45.67 -11.80
C ALA A 21 3.40 45.05 -13.16
N CYS A 22 2.85 45.56 -14.27
CA CYS A 22 3.16 45.10 -15.61
C CYS A 22 4.01 46.14 -16.35
N CYS A 23 5.03 45.67 -17.06
CA CYS A 23 5.79 46.49 -17.99
C CYS A 23 5.29 46.18 -19.40
N ALA A 24 4.58 47.14 -20.04
CA ALA A 24 4.17 47.05 -21.42
C ALA A 24 5.34 47.45 -22.34
N CYS A 25 5.59 46.69 -23.38
CA CYS A 25 6.60 46.92 -24.38
C CYS A 25 5.96 46.78 -25.76
N THR A 26 6.07 47.86 -26.59
CA THR A 26 5.66 47.84 -28.00
C THR A 26 6.92 47.85 -28.84
N PRO A 27 7.26 46.74 -29.53
CA PRO A 27 8.46 46.69 -30.35
C PRO A 27 8.33 47.55 -31.61
N ILE A 28 9.42 48.26 -31.98
CA ILE A 28 9.55 49.01 -33.21
C ILE A 28 10.63 48.36 -34.07
N PHE A 29 10.30 47.96 -35.32
CA PHE A 29 11.19 47.22 -36.22
C PHE A 29 11.74 45.88 -35.68
N ILE A 30 11.12 45.34 -34.66
CA ILE A 30 11.44 44.01 -34.11
C ILE A 30 10.21 43.11 -34.25
N TYR A 31 10.42 41.86 -34.66
CA TYR A 31 9.31 40.91 -34.75
C TYR A 31 8.82 40.56 -33.33
N ASN A 32 7.56 40.82 -33.05
CA ASN A 32 6.95 40.74 -31.72
C ASN A 32 7.17 39.38 -31.04
N LYS A 33 6.96 38.28 -31.78
CA LYS A 33 7.18 36.93 -31.27
C LYS A 33 8.65 36.64 -30.98
N PHE A 34 9.60 37.22 -31.74
CA PHE A 34 11.02 37.07 -31.48
C PHE A 34 11.39 37.71 -30.12
N LEU A 35 10.91 38.93 -29.89
CA LEU A 35 11.09 39.58 -28.58
C LEU A 35 10.46 38.75 -27.46
N PHE A 36 9.26 38.21 -27.67
CA PHE A 36 8.58 37.37 -26.70
C PHE A 36 9.40 36.13 -26.30
N TYR A 37 9.90 35.35 -27.27
CA TYR A 37 10.70 34.19 -27.02
C TYR A 37 12.05 34.50 -26.38
N PHE A 38 12.70 35.58 -26.78
CA PHE A 38 13.92 36.06 -26.16
C PHE A 38 13.72 36.42 -24.67
N LEU A 39 12.68 37.20 -24.36
CA LEU A 39 12.36 37.54 -22.98
C LEU A 39 11.95 36.31 -22.15
N MET A 40 11.29 35.36 -22.78
CA MET A 40 10.95 34.07 -22.14
C MET A 40 12.22 33.27 -21.77
N ALA A 41 13.17 33.18 -22.66
CA ALA A 41 14.47 32.56 -22.42
C ALA A 41 15.29 33.29 -21.32
N SER A 42 15.11 34.61 -21.22
CA SER A 42 15.80 35.46 -20.24
C SER A 42 15.14 35.47 -18.84
N LYS A 43 14.08 34.67 -18.62
CA LYS A 43 13.30 34.67 -17.38
C LYS A 43 14.16 34.45 -16.14
N GLN A 44 15.09 33.50 -16.18
CA GLN A 44 15.96 33.19 -15.03
C GLN A 44 16.86 34.40 -14.68
N ASN A 45 17.43 35.05 -15.68
CA ASN A 45 18.24 36.25 -15.47
C ASN A 45 17.44 37.39 -14.85
N PHE A 46 16.14 37.54 -15.21
CA PHE A 46 15.28 38.54 -14.59
C PHE A 46 14.97 38.24 -13.14
N ILE A 47 14.79 36.96 -12.78
CA ILE A 47 14.60 36.53 -11.40
C ILE A 47 15.84 36.84 -10.56
N GLU A 48 17.03 36.55 -11.07
CA GLU A 48 18.32 36.81 -10.40
C GLU A 48 18.61 38.30 -10.22
N GLN A 49 18.14 39.14 -11.15
CA GLN A 49 18.26 40.59 -11.09
C GLN A 49 17.16 41.27 -10.23
N GLY A 50 16.20 40.46 -9.75
CA GLY A 50 15.13 40.94 -8.88
C GLY A 50 15.70 41.51 -7.54
N GLU A 51 15.21 42.67 -7.10
CA GLU A 51 15.58 43.35 -5.87
C GLU A 51 14.41 43.37 -4.90
N GLY A 52 14.69 43.33 -3.62
CA GLY A 52 13.70 43.34 -2.53
C GLY A 52 13.60 42.00 -1.81
N GLY A 53 13.36 42.03 -0.49
CA GLY A 53 13.38 40.85 0.37
C GLY A 53 12.20 39.89 0.11
N ALA A 54 11.08 40.07 0.81
CA ALA A 54 9.94 39.12 0.74
C ALA A 54 9.18 39.14 -0.60
N GLN A 55 9.25 40.24 -1.36
CA GLN A 55 8.65 40.35 -2.72
C GLN A 55 9.67 40.98 -3.68
N PRO A 56 10.56 40.18 -4.28
CA PRO A 56 11.51 40.68 -5.25
C PRO A 56 10.82 41.34 -6.45
N ASN A 57 11.42 42.43 -6.95
CA ASN A 57 10.88 43.20 -8.06
C ASN A 57 11.98 43.52 -9.08
N ILE A 58 11.65 43.48 -10.37
CA ILE A 58 12.54 43.97 -11.41
C ILE A 58 12.08 45.34 -11.91
N SER A 59 12.98 46.34 -11.84
CA SER A 59 12.70 47.68 -12.25
C SER A 59 12.65 47.83 -13.77
N ARG A 60 11.88 48.82 -14.28
CA ARG A 60 11.84 49.16 -15.71
C ARG A 60 13.24 49.51 -16.24
N ILE A 61 14.08 50.17 -15.46
CA ILE A 61 15.44 50.55 -15.84
C ILE A 61 16.28 49.31 -16.17
N LYS A 62 16.19 48.27 -15.36
CA LYS A 62 16.90 47.02 -15.62
C LYS A 62 16.42 46.34 -16.93
N LEU A 63 15.12 46.36 -17.18
CA LEU A 63 14.55 45.81 -18.43
C LEU A 63 14.97 46.57 -19.67
N VAL A 64 15.00 47.93 -19.62
CA VAL A 64 15.41 48.76 -20.76
C VAL A 64 16.89 48.62 -21.06
N ASN A 65 17.72 48.42 -20.03
CA ASN A 65 19.16 48.24 -20.19
C ASN A 65 19.58 46.78 -20.43
N TYR A 66 18.61 45.85 -20.55
CA TYR A 66 18.91 44.45 -20.83
C TYR A 66 19.40 44.27 -22.27
N LEU A 67 20.55 43.61 -22.43
CA LEU A 67 21.15 43.37 -23.73
C LEU A 67 20.27 42.46 -24.58
N PHE A 68 19.93 42.96 -25.77
CA PHE A 68 19.07 42.28 -26.74
C PHE A 68 19.82 42.05 -28.05
N PRO A 69 19.91 40.84 -28.57
CA PRO A 69 20.48 40.54 -29.88
C PRO A 69 19.49 40.99 -30.97
N LEU A 70 19.96 41.73 -31.96
CA LEU A 70 19.10 42.26 -33.03
C LEU A 70 19.54 41.71 -34.38
N PRO A 71 19.15 40.46 -34.75
CA PRO A 71 19.36 39.97 -36.10
C PRO A 71 18.44 40.65 -37.12
N PRO A 72 18.70 40.56 -38.43
CA PRO A 72 17.80 41.06 -39.48
C PRO A 72 16.39 40.50 -39.33
N LEU A 73 15.36 41.27 -39.71
CA LEU A 73 13.95 40.89 -39.50
C LEU A 73 13.58 39.53 -40.10
N LYS A 74 14.10 39.21 -41.30
CA LYS A 74 13.89 37.88 -41.92
C LYS A 74 14.47 36.73 -41.07
N GLU A 75 15.55 36.98 -40.39
CA GLU A 75 16.17 35.98 -39.50
C GLU A 75 15.39 35.83 -38.21
N GLN A 76 14.91 36.91 -37.62
CA GLN A 76 13.98 36.87 -36.48
C GLN A 76 12.76 35.99 -36.80
N GLN A 77 12.16 36.12 -37.97
CA GLN A 77 11.04 35.31 -38.45
C GLN A 77 11.42 33.81 -38.58
N ARG A 78 12.59 33.53 -39.19
CA ARG A 78 13.06 32.12 -39.32
C ARG A 78 13.29 31.46 -37.97
N ILE A 79 13.86 32.18 -37.01
CA ILE A 79 14.06 31.68 -35.62
C ILE A 79 12.72 31.38 -34.99
N VAL A 80 11.77 32.29 -35.06
CA VAL A 80 10.43 32.08 -34.47
C VAL A 80 9.71 30.90 -35.10
N ASN A 81 9.71 30.80 -36.43
CA ASN A 81 9.08 29.68 -37.12
C ASN A 81 9.68 28.34 -36.68
N LYS A 82 11.00 28.30 -36.50
CA LYS A 82 11.66 27.07 -36.00
C LYS A 82 11.34 26.75 -34.54
N LEU A 83 11.23 27.75 -33.69
CA LEU A 83 10.79 27.58 -32.31
C LEU A 83 9.35 27.07 -32.24
N GLU A 84 8.42 27.67 -33.03
CA GLU A 84 7.02 27.26 -33.10
C GLU A 84 6.83 25.84 -33.69
N GLU A 85 7.74 25.40 -34.56
CA GLU A 85 7.80 24.02 -35.04
C GLU A 85 8.27 23.05 -33.90
N LEU A 86 9.29 23.43 -33.13
CA LEU A 86 9.95 22.53 -32.17
C LEU A 86 9.21 22.46 -30.83
N ILE A 87 8.59 23.56 -30.35
CA ILE A 87 7.96 23.60 -29.03
C ILE A 87 6.90 22.49 -28.84
N PRO A 88 5.98 22.23 -29.80
CA PRO A 88 5.01 21.14 -29.66
C PRO A 88 5.65 19.77 -29.53
N HIS A 89 6.78 19.54 -30.21
CA HIS A 89 7.52 18.26 -30.08
C HIS A 89 8.18 18.10 -28.71
N ILE A 90 8.72 19.20 -28.14
CA ILE A 90 9.28 19.21 -26.79
C ILE A 90 8.19 18.96 -25.74
N GLU A 91 7.03 19.59 -25.90
CA GLU A 91 5.88 19.38 -24.99
C GLU A 91 5.38 17.92 -25.05
N HIS A 92 5.26 17.38 -26.26
CA HIS A 92 4.88 15.98 -26.45
C HIS A 92 5.91 15.03 -25.81
N TYR A 93 7.20 15.25 -26.07
CA TYR A 93 8.28 14.47 -25.45
C TYR A 93 8.23 14.54 -23.94
N SER A 94 8.07 15.72 -23.37
CA SER A 94 7.98 15.90 -21.91
C SER A 94 6.81 15.11 -21.30
N LYS A 95 5.66 15.09 -22.00
CA LYS A 95 4.48 14.32 -21.57
C LYS A 95 4.78 12.81 -21.58
N VAL A 96 5.28 12.30 -22.70
CA VAL A 96 5.60 10.87 -22.85
C VAL A 96 6.68 10.43 -21.85
N GLN A 97 7.69 11.27 -21.64
CA GLN A 97 8.74 10.99 -20.65
C GLN A 97 8.17 10.91 -19.23
N ALA A 98 7.27 11.81 -18.86
CA ALA A 98 6.62 11.78 -17.56
C ALA A 98 5.77 10.49 -17.35
N GLU A 99 5.06 10.05 -18.40
CA GLU A 99 4.29 8.80 -18.39
C GLU A 99 5.22 7.58 -18.24
N LEU A 100 6.35 7.55 -18.97
CA LEU A 100 7.36 6.50 -18.87
C LEU A 100 7.99 6.44 -17.47
N ASP A 101 8.32 7.59 -16.89
CA ASP A 101 8.88 7.67 -15.53
C ASP A 101 7.89 7.18 -14.47
N LEU A 102 6.60 7.46 -14.65
CA LEU A 102 5.55 6.94 -13.78
C LEU A 102 5.43 5.42 -13.90
N LEU A 103 5.42 4.89 -15.13
CA LEU A 103 5.38 3.46 -15.39
C LEU A 103 6.58 2.75 -14.76
N ASN A 104 7.80 3.25 -14.98
CA ASN A 104 9.03 2.67 -14.45
C ASN A 104 9.07 2.67 -12.92
N ARG A 105 8.53 3.69 -12.26
CA ARG A 105 8.43 3.73 -10.80
C ARG A 105 7.47 2.68 -10.24
N ASN A 106 6.39 2.38 -10.95
CA ASN A 106 5.32 1.51 -10.48
C ASN A 106 5.48 0.06 -10.92
N ILE A 107 6.26 -0.22 -11.99
CA ILE A 107 6.35 -1.55 -12.61
C ILE A 107 6.72 -2.64 -11.62
N LYS A 108 7.65 -2.37 -10.71
CA LYS A 108 8.11 -3.34 -9.71
C LYS A 108 6.98 -3.79 -8.77
N GLU A 109 6.18 -2.85 -8.31
CA GLU A 109 5.06 -3.15 -7.41
C GLU A 109 3.89 -3.79 -8.16
N GLN A 110 3.64 -3.37 -9.40
CA GLN A 110 2.63 -3.99 -10.25
C GLN A 110 2.99 -5.44 -10.59
N LEU A 111 4.26 -5.69 -10.93
CA LEU A 111 4.75 -7.04 -11.21
C LEU A 111 4.63 -7.96 -9.98
N LYS A 112 5.00 -7.49 -8.80
CA LYS A 112 4.81 -8.26 -7.56
C LYS A 112 3.35 -8.63 -7.33
N LYS A 113 2.43 -7.67 -7.51
CA LYS A 113 0.99 -7.92 -7.36
C LYS A 113 0.49 -8.95 -8.38
N SER A 114 0.92 -8.85 -9.64
CA SER A 114 0.55 -9.82 -10.69
C SER A 114 1.07 -11.22 -10.38
N ILE A 115 2.35 -11.36 -10.01
CA ILE A 115 2.94 -12.65 -9.63
C ILE A 115 2.17 -13.27 -8.46
N LEU A 116 1.88 -12.47 -7.43
CA LEU A 116 1.12 -12.94 -6.27
C LEU A 116 -0.30 -13.36 -6.66
N GLN A 117 -0.97 -12.62 -7.55
CA GLN A 117 -2.28 -12.98 -8.06
C GLN A 117 -2.27 -14.32 -8.79
N TYR A 118 -1.30 -14.52 -9.69
CA TYR A 118 -1.14 -15.82 -10.38
C TYR A 118 -0.86 -16.97 -9.38
N ALA A 119 -0.07 -16.70 -8.33
CA ALA A 119 0.22 -17.70 -7.30
C ALA A 119 -1.03 -18.14 -6.54
N ILE A 120 -1.87 -17.20 -6.08
CA ILE A 120 -3.07 -17.50 -5.29
C ILE A 120 -4.19 -18.15 -6.13
N GLU A 121 -4.17 -17.94 -7.45
CA GLU A 121 -5.06 -18.61 -8.40
C GLU A 121 -4.56 -20.01 -8.82
N GLY A 122 -3.40 -20.45 -8.30
CA GLY A 122 -2.79 -21.74 -8.68
C GLY A 122 -2.27 -21.77 -10.12
N LYS A 123 -2.01 -20.61 -10.74
CA LYS A 123 -1.58 -20.47 -12.14
C LYS A 123 -0.08 -20.21 -12.30
N LEU A 124 0.64 -19.98 -11.19
CA LEU A 124 2.07 -19.61 -11.23
C LEU A 124 2.97 -20.79 -11.56
N VAL A 125 2.62 -21.97 -11.05
CA VAL A 125 3.34 -23.22 -11.30
C VAL A 125 2.36 -24.28 -11.83
N PRO A 126 2.82 -25.25 -12.64
CA PRO A 126 1.98 -26.40 -13.04
C PRO A 126 1.51 -27.16 -11.80
N GLN A 127 0.27 -27.64 -11.84
CA GLN A 127 -0.25 -28.51 -10.78
C GLN A 127 0.40 -29.91 -10.89
N ASP A 128 0.77 -30.50 -9.76
CA ASP A 128 1.32 -31.85 -9.68
C ASP A 128 0.27 -32.80 -9.10
N GLU A 129 -0.19 -33.75 -9.91
CA GLU A 129 -1.22 -34.72 -9.51
C GLU A 129 -0.75 -35.65 -8.37
N THR A 130 0.56 -35.74 -8.12
CA THR A 130 1.14 -36.57 -7.04
C THR A 130 1.06 -35.94 -5.66
N GLU A 131 0.84 -34.61 -5.57
CA GLU A 131 0.74 -33.88 -4.30
C GLU A 131 -0.57 -34.17 -3.53
N GLY A 132 -1.51 -34.88 -4.14
CA GLY A 132 -2.77 -35.27 -3.50
C GLY A 132 -3.84 -34.19 -3.59
N ARG A 133 -4.68 -34.08 -2.56
CA ARG A 133 -5.82 -33.16 -2.51
C ARG A 133 -5.87 -32.38 -1.22
N ALA A 134 -6.31 -31.14 -1.28
CA ALA A 134 -6.44 -30.27 -0.10
C ALA A 134 -7.42 -30.80 0.97
N GLU A 135 -8.38 -31.69 0.58
CA GLU A 135 -9.26 -32.34 1.56
C GLU A 135 -8.50 -33.16 2.60
N VAL A 136 -7.43 -33.85 2.20
CA VAL A 136 -6.60 -34.65 3.11
C VAL A 136 -5.99 -33.75 4.19
N LEU A 137 -5.53 -32.58 3.79
CA LEU A 137 -4.98 -31.57 4.72
C LEU A 137 -6.06 -31.07 5.71
N LEU A 138 -7.26 -30.77 5.21
CA LEU A 138 -8.39 -30.35 6.06
C LEU A 138 -8.80 -31.45 7.06
N GLU A 139 -8.79 -32.73 6.65
CA GLU A 139 -9.05 -33.87 7.55
C GLU A 139 -7.97 -33.99 8.65
N GLN A 140 -6.71 -33.76 8.31
CA GLN A 140 -5.63 -33.75 9.30
C GLN A 140 -5.83 -32.65 10.34
N ILE A 141 -6.21 -31.44 9.88
CA ILE A 141 -6.51 -30.32 10.79
C ILE A 141 -7.67 -30.67 11.73
N GLN A 142 -8.72 -31.32 11.21
CA GLN A 142 -9.83 -31.77 12.07
C GLN A 142 -9.38 -32.74 13.14
N LYS A 143 -8.55 -33.72 12.80
CA LYS A 143 -7.99 -34.69 13.75
C LYS A 143 -7.14 -33.99 14.83
N GLU A 144 -6.33 -33.01 14.41
CA GLU A 144 -5.51 -32.24 15.34
C GLU A 144 -6.38 -31.36 16.27
N LYS A 145 -7.44 -30.72 15.77
CA LYS A 145 -8.42 -29.99 16.59
C LYS A 145 -9.08 -30.86 17.64
N LEU A 146 -9.49 -32.07 17.27
CA LEU A 146 -10.09 -33.03 18.22
C LEU A 146 -9.10 -33.39 19.33
N LYS A 147 -7.85 -33.72 18.99
CA LYS A 147 -6.79 -33.99 19.96
C LYS A 147 -6.55 -32.83 20.91
N LEU A 148 -6.46 -31.60 20.39
CA LEU A 148 -6.27 -30.41 21.22
C LEU A 148 -7.48 -30.10 22.12
N TYR A 149 -8.68 -30.45 21.69
CA TYR A 149 -9.87 -30.38 22.52
C TYR A 149 -9.84 -31.40 23.68
N GLU A 150 -9.48 -32.64 23.38
CA GLU A 150 -9.30 -33.70 24.40
C GLU A 150 -8.24 -33.32 25.42
N GLU A 151 -7.16 -32.64 24.98
CA GLU A 151 -6.12 -32.09 25.86
C GLU A 151 -6.57 -30.82 26.63
N GLY A 152 -7.79 -30.35 26.44
CA GLY A 152 -8.33 -29.16 27.10
C GLY A 152 -7.76 -27.83 26.59
N LYS A 153 -7.03 -27.84 25.47
CA LYS A 153 -6.42 -26.63 24.85
C LYS A 153 -7.39 -25.87 23.96
N LEU A 154 -8.41 -26.52 23.42
CA LEU A 154 -9.49 -25.92 22.65
C LEU A 154 -10.85 -26.07 23.34
N LYS A 155 -11.78 -25.19 23.01
CA LYS A 155 -13.16 -25.25 23.50
C LYS A 155 -14.06 -25.95 22.48
N LYS A 156 -15.20 -26.49 22.93
CA LYS A 156 -16.17 -27.17 22.05
C LYS A 156 -16.60 -26.32 20.84
N LYS A 157 -16.74 -25.01 21.02
CA LYS A 157 -17.07 -24.08 19.92
C LYS A 157 -16.00 -24.00 18.82
N ASP A 158 -14.75 -24.27 19.18
CA ASP A 158 -13.61 -24.22 18.25
C ASP A 158 -13.53 -25.48 17.37
N LEU A 159 -14.35 -26.50 17.68
CA LEU A 159 -14.54 -27.71 16.87
C LEU A 159 -15.53 -27.52 15.72
N GLU A 160 -16.35 -26.46 15.76
CA GLU A 160 -17.22 -26.18 14.63
C GLU A 160 -16.37 -25.94 13.38
N HIS A 161 -16.61 -26.76 12.36
CA HIS A 161 -15.83 -26.79 11.15
C HIS A 161 -16.70 -26.34 9.99
N SER A 162 -16.27 -25.28 9.31
CA SER A 162 -16.82 -24.88 8.03
C SER A 162 -16.20 -25.75 6.94
N THR A 163 -17.03 -26.38 6.13
CA THR A 163 -16.61 -27.14 4.95
C THR A 163 -17.22 -26.49 3.72
N ILE A 164 -16.38 -26.10 2.76
CA ILE A 164 -16.80 -25.49 1.51
C ILE A 164 -16.65 -26.52 0.38
N PHE A 165 -17.70 -26.67 -0.41
CA PHE A 165 -17.76 -27.62 -1.52
C PHE A 165 -18.53 -27.06 -2.71
N LYS A 166 -18.27 -27.61 -3.89
CA LYS A 166 -18.99 -27.28 -5.12
C LYS A 166 -20.16 -28.25 -5.31
N GLY A 167 -21.38 -27.74 -5.46
CA GLY A 167 -22.59 -28.51 -5.68
C GLY A 167 -22.70 -29.05 -7.13
N GLU A 168 -23.73 -29.86 -7.39
CA GLU A 168 -24.01 -30.39 -8.73
C GLU A 168 -24.40 -29.29 -9.75
N ASP A 169 -24.89 -28.17 -9.26
CA ASP A 169 -25.21 -26.96 -10.03
C ASP A 169 -23.99 -26.06 -10.31
N ASN A 170 -22.77 -26.52 -9.99
CA ASN A 170 -21.50 -25.81 -10.09
C ASN A 170 -21.35 -24.57 -9.17
N LYS A 171 -22.25 -24.36 -8.21
CA LYS A 171 -22.15 -23.28 -7.21
C LYS A 171 -21.43 -23.74 -5.97
N TYR A 172 -20.83 -22.78 -5.26
CA TYR A 172 -20.15 -23.05 -4.00
C TYR A 172 -21.09 -22.93 -2.81
N TYR A 173 -21.00 -23.91 -1.92
CA TYR A 173 -21.78 -24.03 -0.69
C TYR A 173 -20.87 -24.17 0.52
N GLU A 174 -21.26 -23.55 1.62
CA GLU A 174 -20.62 -23.71 2.92
C GLU A 174 -21.54 -24.50 3.85
N LYS A 175 -21.00 -25.56 4.47
CA LYS A 175 -21.66 -26.36 5.47
C LYS A 175 -21.06 -26.10 6.84
N ILE A 176 -21.88 -25.66 7.78
CA ILE A 176 -21.53 -25.49 9.21
C ILE A 176 -22.53 -26.29 10.04
N GLY A 177 -22.07 -27.39 10.64
CA GLY A 177 -22.97 -28.33 11.32
C GLY A 177 -24.04 -28.91 10.39
N LYS A 178 -25.31 -28.56 10.62
CA LYS A 178 -26.45 -28.98 9.79
C LYS A 178 -26.89 -27.95 8.72
N ASN A 179 -26.36 -26.73 8.82
CA ASN A 179 -26.74 -25.64 7.94
C ASN A 179 -25.86 -25.66 6.68
N VAL A 180 -26.51 -25.50 5.52
CA VAL A 180 -25.85 -25.37 4.22
C VAL A 180 -26.29 -24.04 3.61
N THR A 181 -25.35 -23.19 3.26
CA THR A 181 -25.58 -21.86 2.68
C THR A 181 -24.85 -21.72 1.37
N CYS A 182 -25.49 -21.18 0.34
CA CYS A 182 -24.80 -20.84 -0.91
C CYS A 182 -23.90 -19.62 -0.67
N ILE A 183 -22.62 -19.73 -1.06
CA ILE A 183 -21.61 -18.68 -0.92
C ILE A 183 -20.96 -18.33 -2.26
N ASP A 184 -21.63 -18.68 -3.36
CA ASP A 184 -21.09 -18.53 -4.70
C ASP A 184 -20.68 -17.08 -5.02
N GLU A 185 -21.44 -16.11 -4.52
CA GLU A 185 -21.14 -14.67 -4.67
C GLU A 185 -19.92 -14.20 -3.85
N GLU A 186 -19.49 -14.98 -2.85
CA GLU A 186 -18.29 -14.68 -2.06
C GLU A 186 -17.00 -15.18 -2.73
N ILE A 187 -17.09 -16.09 -3.72
CA ILE A 187 -15.94 -16.70 -4.37
C ILE A 187 -15.33 -15.75 -5.38
N PRO A 188 -14.10 -15.27 -5.18
CA PRO A 188 -13.54 -14.21 -6.02
C PRO A 188 -12.99 -14.71 -7.37
N PHE A 189 -12.65 -16.01 -7.48
CA PHE A 189 -12.09 -16.62 -8.69
C PHE A 189 -12.16 -18.16 -8.63
N GLU A 190 -11.98 -18.81 -9.76
CA GLU A 190 -11.87 -20.27 -9.82
C GLU A 190 -10.47 -20.74 -9.41
N ILE A 191 -10.42 -21.89 -8.72
CA ILE A 191 -9.18 -22.53 -8.24
C ILE A 191 -8.97 -23.88 -8.92
N PRO A 192 -7.73 -24.45 -8.94
CA PRO A 192 -7.46 -25.78 -9.44
C PRO A 192 -8.32 -26.86 -8.78
N LYS A 193 -8.54 -27.97 -9.50
CA LYS A 193 -9.45 -29.06 -9.09
C LYS A 193 -9.13 -29.66 -7.72
N ASP A 194 -7.84 -29.78 -7.39
CA ASP A 194 -7.38 -30.41 -6.15
C ASP A 194 -7.21 -29.42 -4.99
N TRP A 195 -7.45 -28.12 -5.23
CA TRP A 195 -7.51 -27.08 -4.22
C TRP A 195 -8.90 -27.00 -3.60
N ARG A 196 -8.98 -26.39 -2.41
CA ARG A 196 -10.27 -26.14 -1.74
C ARG A 196 -10.33 -24.72 -1.18
N TRP A 197 -11.49 -24.10 -1.28
CA TRP A 197 -11.78 -22.90 -0.51
C TRP A 197 -11.99 -23.26 0.96
N CYS A 198 -11.45 -22.46 1.85
CA CYS A 198 -11.66 -22.60 3.30
C CYS A 198 -11.66 -21.23 3.99
N ARG A 199 -12.23 -21.18 5.18
CA ARG A 199 -12.17 -19.98 6.03
C ARG A 199 -10.85 -19.95 6.80
N LEU A 200 -10.24 -18.75 6.97
CA LEU A 200 -9.00 -18.59 7.73
C LEU A 200 -9.11 -19.19 9.16
N GLY A 201 -10.26 -19.00 9.81
CA GLY A 201 -10.52 -19.57 11.14
C GLY A 201 -10.40 -21.11 11.19
N VAL A 202 -10.59 -21.81 10.06
CA VAL A 202 -10.39 -23.27 9.98
C VAL A 202 -8.92 -23.65 10.05
N LEU A 203 -8.04 -22.81 9.48
CA LEU A 203 -6.61 -23.06 9.35
C LEU A 203 -5.77 -22.60 10.55
N THR A 204 -6.42 -22.02 11.58
CA THR A 204 -5.72 -21.36 12.68
C THR A 204 -5.95 -22.07 14.02
N ILE A 205 -4.86 -22.25 14.77
CA ILE A 205 -4.89 -22.71 16.17
C ILE A 205 -5.04 -21.54 17.15
N PHE A 206 -4.63 -20.34 16.74
CA PHE A 206 -4.80 -19.13 17.52
C PHE A 206 -5.08 -17.95 16.60
N LEU A 207 -6.24 -17.35 16.76
CA LEU A 207 -6.67 -16.16 16.05
C LEU A 207 -7.28 -15.19 17.06
N SER A 208 -6.51 -14.20 17.47
CA SER A 208 -6.94 -13.27 18.52
C SER A 208 -6.19 -11.95 18.43
N ARG A 209 -6.82 -10.90 18.94
CA ARG A 209 -6.10 -9.67 19.24
C ARG A 209 -5.24 -9.82 20.48
N GLY A 210 -4.18 -9.05 20.52
CA GLY A 210 -3.44 -8.84 21.76
C GLY A 210 -4.29 -8.13 22.82
N LYS A 211 -3.67 -7.76 23.92
CA LYS A 211 -4.32 -7.11 25.06
C LYS A 211 -3.77 -5.71 25.28
N SER A 212 -4.54 -4.85 25.95
CA SER A 212 -4.07 -3.53 26.36
C SER A 212 -2.97 -3.67 27.43
N PRO A 213 -1.73 -3.26 27.12
CA PRO A 213 -0.60 -3.41 28.04
C PRO A 213 -0.55 -2.26 29.05
N LYS A 214 0.04 -2.56 30.23
CA LYS A 214 0.62 -1.52 31.07
C LYS A 214 2.11 -1.45 30.75
N TYR A 215 2.63 -0.25 30.58
CA TYR A 215 4.01 -0.01 30.16
C TYR A 215 4.94 0.27 31.36
N SER A 216 6.22 -0.05 31.16
CA SER A 216 7.32 0.20 32.08
C SER A 216 8.50 0.82 31.32
N GLU A 217 9.35 1.55 32.03
CA GLU A 217 10.63 2.03 31.49
C GLU A 217 11.71 0.92 31.45
N ILE A 218 11.47 -0.20 32.13
CA ILE A 218 12.39 -1.35 32.11
C ILE A 218 12.30 -2.06 30.78
N LYS A 219 13.37 -2.07 30.01
CA LYS A 219 13.45 -2.61 28.65
C LYS A 219 13.66 -4.13 28.63
N LYS A 220 12.70 -4.91 29.18
CA LYS A 220 12.82 -6.35 29.31
C LYS A 220 11.81 -7.16 28.49
N TYR A 221 10.56 -6.74 28.42
CA TYR A 221 9.49 -7.44 27.73
C TYR A 221 8.85 -6.55 26.67
N PRO A 222 9.31 -6.61 25.41
CA PRO A 222 8.78 -5.76 24.35
C PRO A 222 7.30 -6.03 24.08
N VAL A 223 6.57 -4.96 23.77
CA VAL A 223 5.19 -5.00 23.28
C VAL A 223 5.19 -4.67 21.81
N PHE A 224 4.77 -5.61 21.00
CA PHE A 224 4.63 -5.41 19.56
C PHE A 224 3.36 -4.60 19.26
N ALA A 225 3.53 -3.40 18.75
CA ALA A 225 2.47 -2.47 18.42
C ALA A 225 2.44 -2.16 16.91
N GLN A 226 1.43 -1.45 16.44
CA GLN A 226 1.28 -1.08 15.01
C GLN A 226 2.55 -0.49 14.38
N LYS A 227 3.28 0.33 15.12
CA LYS A 227 4.52 0.98 14.67
C LYS A 227 5.67 -0.02 14.43
N CYS A 228 5.59 -1.19 15.04
CA CYS A 228 6.57 -2.26 14.87
C CYS A 228 6.40 -2.99 13.52
N ASN A 229 5.24 -2.89 12.89
CA ASN A 229 4.94 -3.44 11.58
C ASN A 229 5.16 -2.36 10.51
N LEU A 230 6.31 -2.38 9.84
CA LEU A 230 6.75 -1.34 8.92
C LEU A 230 6.02 -1.42 7.56
N LYS A 231 5.93 -0.30 6.85
CA LYS A 231 5.34 -0.24 5.50
C LYS A 231 6.05 -1.15 4.48
N SER A 232 7.31 -1.45 4.71
CA SER A 232 8.11 -2.35 3.87
C SER A 232 7.77 -3.84 4.03
N GLY A 233 6.85 -4.21 4.95
CA GLY A 233 6.58 -5.60 5.34
C GLY A 233 7.58 -6.18 6.33
N LYS A 234 8.63 -5.42 6.70
CA LYS A 234 9.58 -5.81 7.76
C LYS A 234 9.01 -5.47 9.13
N LEU A 235 9.39 -6.25 10.13
CA LEU A 235 9.08 -5.98 11.53
C LEU A 235 10.30 -5.35 12.22
N SER A 236 10.07 -4.41 13.15
CA SER A 236 11.13 -3.81 13.97
C SER A 236 10.61 -3.53 15.38
N LEU A 237 11.48 -3.69 16.36
CA LEU A 237 11.22 -3.35 17.76
C LEU A 237 11.70 -1.94 18.15
N ASP A 238 12.25 -1.15 17.22
CA ASP A 238 12.79 0.18 17.51
C ASP A 238 11.75 1.11 18.15
N ALA A 239 10.47 0.95 17.76
CA ALA A 239 9.35 1.71 18.30
C ALA A 239 8.60 0.97 19.42
N ALA A 240 9.09 -0.20 19.87
CA ALA A 240 8.43 -0.99 20.90
C ALA A 240 8.50 -0.30 22.27
N LYS A 241 7.40 -0.37 23.01
CA LYS A 241 7.35 -0.09 24.45
C LYS A 241 7.49 -1.40 25.21
N PHE A 242 7.71 -1.32 26.53
CA PHE A 242 7.98 -2.49 27.35
C PHE A 242 6.88 -2.72 28.37
N LEU A 243 6.57 -3.98 28.63
CA LEU A 243 5.51 -4.42 29.52
C LEU A 243 5.95 -4.26 30.99
N ASP A 244 5.03 -3.82 31.84
CA ASP A 244 5.22 -3.79 33.30
C ASP A 244 5.22 -5.23 33.85
N GLU A 245 6.31 -5.64 34.49
CA GLU A 245 6.52 -6.99 35.06
C GLU A 245 5.38 -7.40 36.00
N ARG A 246 4.78 -6.47 36.72
CA ARG A 246 3.66 -6.74 37.64
C ARG A 246 2.39 -7.23 36.91
N THR A 247 2.35 -7.13 35.59
CA THR A 247 1.21 -7.55 34.77
C THR A 247 1.44 -8.85 34.02
N LEU A 248 2.59 -9.50 34.19
CA LEU A 248 2.97 -10.72 33.46
C LEU A 248 1.95 -11.85 33.62
N SER A 249 1.33 -11.98 34.78
CA SER A 249 0.29 -13.00 35.04
C SER A 249 -0.94 -12.90 34.11
N LYS A 250 -1.18 -11.75 33.51
CA LYS A 250 -2.26 -11.53 32.53
C LYS A 250 -1.93 -12.05 31.13
N TRP A 251 -0.64 -12.30 30.86
CA TRP A 251 -0.13 -12.70 29.56
C TRP A 251 0.15 -14.20 29.54
N ARG A 252 -0.92 -14.96 29.31
CA ARG A 252 -0.81 -16.40 29.15
C ARG A 252 0.10 -16.74 27.97
N ASP A 253 0.67 -17.93 27.96
CA ASP A 253 1.67 -18.37 26.96
C ASP A 253 1.16 -18.30 25.52
N GLU A 254 -0.13 -18.45 25.32
CA GLU A 254 -0.76 -18.35 23.98
C GLU A 254 -0.61 -16.97 23.35
N TYR A 255 -0.50 -15.88 24.14
CA TYR A 255 -0.30 -14.51 23.66
C TYR A 255 1.17 -14.16 23.40
N LYS A 256 2.11 -14.98 23.81
CA LYS A 256 3.51 -14.77 23.46
C LYS A 256 3.71 -15.08 21.97
N LEU A 257 4.34 -14.16 21.26
CA LEU A 257 4.60 -14.33 19.85
C LEU A 257 5.55 -15.51 19.61
N ARG A 258 5.26 -16.31 18.61
CA ARG A 258 6.02 -17.49 18.20
C ARG A 258 6.50 -17.33 16.76
N ASN A 259 7.54 -18.06 16.41
CA ASN A 259 8.02 -18.09 15.04
C ASN A 259 6.88 -18.41 14.07
N ASN A 260 6.84 -17.70 12.95
CA ASN A 260 5.83 -17.80 11.91
C ASN A 260 4.41 -17.30 12.29
N ASP A 261 4.21 -16.62 13.45
CA ASP A 261 2.97 -15.90 13.71
C ASP A 261 2.79 -14.77 12.68
N ILE A 262 1.62 -14.69 12.07
CA ILE A 262 1.27 -13.61 11.16
C ILE A 262 0.61 -12.51 11.98
N LEU A 263 1.14 -11.29 11.86
CA LEU A 263 0.74 -10.13 12.64
C LEU A 263 0.04 -9.12 11.73
N ILE A 264 -1.20 -8.76 12.10
CA ILE A 264 -2.03 -7.86 11.30
C ILE A 264 -2.39 -6.64 12.13
N ASN A 265 -2.13 -5.45 11.62
CA ASN A 265 -2.59 -4.22 12.25
C ASN A 265 -4.12 -4.15 12.18
N SER A 266 -4.78 -4.19 13.32
CA SER A 266 -6.24 -4.22 13.42
C SER A 266 -6.88 -2.85 13.53
N THR A 267 -6.09 -1.79 13.72
CA THR A 267 -6.56 -0.41 13.80
C THR A 267 -5.54 0.55 13.21
N GLY A 268 -5.89 1.81 13.09
CA GLY A 268 -5.00 2.92 12.76
C GLY A 268 -5.13 3.40 11.33
N THR A 269 -5.30 4.73 11.17
CA THR A 269 -5.41 5.40 9.87
C THR A 269 -4.17 5.13 9.02
N GLY A 270 -4.35 4.51 7.84
CA GLY A 270 -3.28 4.17 6.89
C GLY A 270 -2.35 3.03 7.32
N THR A 271 -2.66 2.33 8.43
CA THR A 271 -1.89 1.17 8.90
C THR A 271 -2.72 -0.09 9.08
N VAL A 272 -4.04 0.03 9.22
CA VAL A 272 -4.95 -1.10 9.33
C VAL A 272 -4.80 -2.03 8.11
N GLY A 273 -4.89 -3.34 8.33
CA GLY A 273 -4.68 -4.35 7.28
C GLY A 273 -3.22 -4.65 6.94
N ARG A 274 -2.25 -3.90 7.49
CA ARG A 274 -0.83 -4.18 7.27
C ARG A 274 -0.44 -5.51 7.89
N VAL A 275 0.20 -6.39 7.09
CA VAL A 275 0.58 -7.75 7.47
C VAL A 275 2.09 -7.85 7.62
N GLY A 276 2.53 -8.61 8.62
CA GLY A 276 3.92 -9.00 8.82
C GLY A 276 3.99 -10.43 9.35
N ILE A 277 5.11 -11.10 9.17
CA ILE A 277 5.36 -12.43 9.70
C ILE A 277 6.47 -12.38 10.75
N PHE A 278 6.22 -12.94 11.93
CA PHE A 278 7.15 -12.91 13.04
C PHE A 278 8.23 -13.97 12.87
N SER A 279 9.48 -13.56 13.10
CA SER A 279 10.64 -14.46 13.14
C SER A 279 11.31 -14.37 14.51
N GLU A 280 11.78 -15.50 15.02
CA GLU A 280 12.54 -15.56 16.26
C GLU A 280 13.79 -14.67 16.25
N GLN A 281 14.33 -14.35 15.09
CA GLN A 281 15.45 -13.41 14.96
C GLN A 281 15.12 -12.01 15.53
N ILE A 282 13.83 -11.63 15.51
CA ILE A 282 13.36 -10.35 16.07
C ILE A 282 13.32 -10.39 17.60
N LEU A 283 13.18 -11.59 18.18
CA LEU A 283 13.19 -11.76 19.63
C LEU A 283 14.51 -11.30 20.25
N GLY A 284 15.63 -11.56 19.58
CA GLY A 284 16.96 -11.19 20.08
C GLY A 284 17.19 -11.78 21.47
N ASN A 285 17.61 -10.94 22.43
CA ASN A 285 17.86 -11.33 23.81
C ASN A 285 16.65 -11.19 24.74
N TYR A 286 15.47 -10.83 24.20
CA TYR A 286 14.28 -10.69 25.03
C TYR A 286 13.67 -12.05 25.38
N PRO A 287 13.10 -12.23 26.61
CA PRO A 287 12.51 -13.51 27.00
C PRO A 287 11.29 -13.90 26.16
N PHE A 288 10.48 -12.94 25.78
CA PHE A 288 9.33 -13.06 24.90
C PHE A 288 8.83 -11.68 24.46
N ILE A 289 7.98 -11.65 23.45
CA ILE A 289 7.29 -10.47 22.93
C ILE A 289 5.79 -10.74 22.97
N VAL A 290 4.98 -9.72 23.29
CA VAL A 290 3.52 -9.82 23.30
C VAL A 290 2.90 -8.76 22.38
N PRO A 291 1.78 -9.05 21.68
CA PRO A 291 1.09 -8.08 20.86
C PRO A 291 0.23 -7.14 21.72
N ASP A 292 0.12 -5.86 21.35
CA ASP A 292 -0.87 -4.97 21.95
C ASP A 292 -2.30 -5.23 21.39
N SER A 293 -3.31 -4.53 21.93
CA SER A 293 -4.70 -4.66 21.49
C SER A 293 -4.99 -4.19 20.06
N HIS A 294 -4.01 -3.60 19.39
CA HIS A 294 -4.12 -3.11 18.01
C HIS A 294 -3.54 -4.08 16.99
N ILE A 295 -3.02 -5.24 17.45
CA ILE A 295 -2.45 -6.28 16.62
C ILE A 295 -3.30 -7.54 16.74
N SER A 296 -3.73 -8.09 15.61
CA SER A 296 -4.27 -9.44 15.50
C SER A 296 -3.16 -10.41 15.18
N VAL A 297 -3.15 -11.53 15.88
CA VAL A 297 -2.21 -12.65 15.69
C VAL A 297 -2.93 -13.79 15.02
N VAL A 298 -2.40 -14.27 13.91
CA VAL A 298 -2.84 -15.47 13.20
C VAL A 298 -1.74 -16.51 13.32
N ARG A 299 -2.01 -17.59 14.04
CA ARG A 299 -1.12 -18.74 14.19
C ARG A 299 -1.78 -19.93 13.53
N THR A 300 -1.14 -20.48 12.52
CA THR A 300 -1.64 -21.63 11.75
C THR A 300 -1.38 -22.95 12.46
N PHE A 301 -2.06 -24.02 12.05
CA PHE A 301 -1.68 -25.38 12.39
C PHE A 301 -0.31 -25.73 11.81
N SER A 302 0.39 -26.69 12.39
CA SER A 302 1.77 -27.05 12.03
C SER A 302 1.94 -27.56 10.59
N ASN A 303 0.88 -28.13 10.03
CA ASN A 303 0.80 -28.62 8.66
C ASN A 303 0.36 -27.56 7.64
N ILE A 304 0.19 -26.30 8.05
CA ILE A 304 -0.08 -25.17 7.18
C ILE A 304 1.16 -24.28 7.09
N ASP A 305 1.62 -24.03 5.87
CA ASP A 305 2.71 -23.07 5.66
C ASP A 305 2.24 -21.64 5.97
N SER A 306 2.78 -21.08 7.06
CA SER A 306 2.46 -19.71 7.48
C SER A 306 2.90 -18.65 6.46
N TYR A 307 3.96 -18.90 5.67
CA TYR A 307 4.38 -18.00 4.61
C TYR A 307 3.38 -17.96 3.46
N TYR A 308 2.77 -19.10 3.12
CA TYR A 308 1.70 -19.13 2.15
C TYR A 308 0.51 -18.26 2.61
N ILE A 309 0.05 -18.42 3.84
CA ILE A 309 -1.02 -17.59 4.40
C ILE A 309 -0.60 -16.11 4.47
N TYR A 310 0.65 -15.82 4.86
CA TYR A 310 1.18 -14.45 4.85
C TYR A 310 1.11 -13.81 3.46
N TYR A 311 1.53 -14.52 2.40
CA TYR A 311 1.45 -14.00 1.04
C TYR A 311 0.02 -13.84 0.55
N LEU A 312 -0.89 -14.77 0.89
CA LEU A 312 -2.32 -14.61 0.63
C LEU A 312 -2.84 -13.31 1.27
N MET A 313 -2.54 -13.09 2.54
CA MET A 313 -2.95 -11.88 3.27
C MET A 313 -2.38 -10.59 2.65
N CYS A 314 -1.24 -10.65 1.98
CA CYS A 314 -0.63 -9.53 1.26
C CYS A 314 -1.23 -9.29 -0.14
N SER A 315 -2.05 -10.20 -0.66
CA SER A 315 -2.64 -10.09 -2.00
C SER A 315 -3.64 -8.95 -2.09
N SER A 316 -3.78 -8.38 -3.29
CA SER A 316 -4.70 -7.25 -3.52
C SER A 316 -6.16 -7.60 -3.24
N ILE A 317 -6.58 -8.83 -3.55
CA ILE A 317 -7.94 -9.31 -3.30
C ILE A 317 -8.23 -9.36 -1.79
N ILE A 318 -7.31 -9.93 -1.01
CA ILE A 318 -7.49 -10.03 0.44
C ILE A 318 -7.39 -8.65 1.10
N GLN A 319 -6.50 -7.79 0.64
CA GLN A 319 -6.39 -6.42 1.15
C GLN A 319 -7.65 -5.60 0.84
N GLN A 320 -8.26 -5.81 -0.34
CA GLN A 320 -9.54 -5.19 -0.69
C GLN A 320 -10.66 -5.71 0.21
N TYR A 321 -10.77 -7.04 0.41
CA TYR A 321 -11.73 -7.62 1.34
C TYR A 321 -11.60 -7.04 2.74
N VAL A 322 -10.37 -6.89 3.24
CA VAL A 322 -10.11 -6.28 4.55
C VAL A 322 -10.63 -4.84 4.56
N GLU A 323 -10.33 -4.04 3.51
CA GLU A 323 -10.74 -2.63 3.45
C GLU A 323 -12.27 -2.47 3.40
N ASP A 324 -12.95 -3.32 2.65
CA ASP A 324 -14.41 -3.30 2.49
C ASP A 324 -15.16 -3.71 3.78
N ASN A 325 -14.49 -4.50 4.64
CA ASN A 325 -15.06 -5.00 5.89
C ASN A 325 -14.54 -4.28 7.16
N LEU A 326 -13.88 -3.13 7.00
CA LEU A 326 -13.50 -2.31 8.14
C LEU A 326 -14.72 -1.66 8.78
N ALA A 327 -14.81 -1.72 10.10
CA ALA A 327 -15.81 -0.99 10.87
C ALA A 327 -15.28 0.36 11.36
N GLY A 328 -16.16 1.28 11.70
CA GLY A 328 -15.83 2.59 12.28
C GLY A 328 -15.86 3.75 11.30
N SER A 329 -15.68 4.97 11.81
CA SER A 329 -15.68 6.21 11.03
C SER A 329 -14.32 6.45 10.36
N THR A 330 -14.24 7.42 9.44
CA THR A 330 -13.09 7.75 8.57
C THR A 330 -11.74 7.84 9.28
N ASN A 331 -11.73 8.23 10.57
CA ASN A 331 -10.49 8.42 11.35
C ASN A 331 -10.18 7.28 12.35
N GLN A 332 -11.07 6.30 12.50
CA GLN A 332 -10.89 5.17 13.43
C GLN A 332 -11.43 3.88 12.81
N LYS A 333 -10.84 3.47 11.70
CA LYS A 333 -11.14 2.19 11.08
C LYS A 333 -10.57 1.03 11.90
N GLU A 334 -11.37 -0.03 12.03
CA GLU A 334 -11.06 -1.19 12.85
C GLU A 334 -11.39 -2.49 12.13
N LEU A 335 -10.45 -3.43 12.16
CA LEU A 335 -10.58 -4.79 11.63
C LEU A 335 -10.91 -5.75 12.78
N TYR A 336 -12.12 -6.27 12.81
CA TYR A 336 -12.52 -7.24 13.83
C TYR A 336 -12.06 -8.66 13.52
N ILE A 337 -11.80 -9.44 14.58
CA ILE A 337 -11.40 -10.87 14.45
C ILE A 337 -12.41 -11.67 13.65
N GLY A 338 -13.71 -11.46 13.84
CA GLY A 338 -14.76 -12.16 13.07
C GLY A 338 -14.70 -11.93 11.57
N VAL A 339 -14.13 -10.81 11.10
CA VAL A 339 -13.86 -10.59 9.67
C VAL A 339 -12.72 -11.49 9.20
N LEU A 340 -11.64 -11.60 9.99
CA LEU A 340 -10.53 -12.50 9.68
C LEU A 340 -10.93 -13.97 9.74
N GLU A 341 -11.74 -14.37 10.73
CA GLU A 341 -12.25 -15.76 10.85
C GLU A 341 -13.00 -16.20 9.59
N LYS A 342 -13.80 -15.30 9.01
CA LYS A 342 -14.63 -15.55 7.82
C LYS A 342 -13.90 -15.37 6.51
N LEU A 343 -12.66 -14.90 6.52
CA LEU A 343 -11.90 -14.66 5.30
C LEU A 343 -11.73 -15.95 4.50
N LEU A 344 -12.13 -15.92 3.22
CA LEU A 344 -11.97 -17.03 2.28
C LEU A 344 -10.54 -17.10 1.75
N LEU A 345 -9.95 -18.27 1.82
CA LEU A 345 -8.61 -18.54 1.32
C LEU A 345 -8.62 -19.80 0.44
N PRO A 346 -7.93 -19.79 -0.71
CA PRO A 346 -7.68 -20.98 -1.49
C PRO A 346 -6.58 -21.81 -0.82
N LEU A 347 -6.82 -23.09 -0.62
CA LEU A 347 -5.89 -24.02 0.03
C LEU A 347 -5.41 -25.03 -1.01
N PRO A 348 -4.10 -25.06 -1.35
CA PRO A 348 -3.50 -26.10 -2.18
C PRO A 348 -3.37 -27.42 -1.42
N PRO A 349 -3.08 -28.56 -2.11
CA PRO A 349 -2.53 -29.76 -1.51
C PRO A 349 -1.25 -29.48 -0.71
N LEU A 350 -0.79 -30.48 0.04
CA LEU A 350 0.46 -30.39 0.83
C LEU A 350 1.69 -30.30 -0.06
#